data_c9d49a8ad9246a030376c97b22cf6856
#
_entry.id   c9d49a8ad9246a030376c97b22cf6856
#
_cell.length_a   1.000
_cell.length_b   1.000
_cell.length_c   1.000
_cell.angle_alpha   90.00
_cell.angle_beta   90.00
_cell.angle_gamma   90.00
#
_symmetry.space_group_name_H-M   'P 1'
#
loop_
_entity.id
_entity.type
_entity.pdbx_description
1 polymer ?
#
loop_
_entity_poly.entity_id
_entity_poly.type
_entity_poly.pdbx_seq_one_letter_code
_entity_poly.pdbx_strand_id
1 'polypeptide(L)'
;MFGLHALALEDVVNLHQRPKFEDYGDIDFIVLRMPSLSPHLDLEQVSMFATDRFVITIQERPGDCFDALRDRIRNGKGRIRQRRGAYLAYAVLDAIVETFYPVVESYTDRLEEIESRVLANQTEDVVAEIHAVRHDLRALRRAVAPTREVLASMARADASDPQSDTHIFLRDCHDHTVQLMEALDTNRELASSLMDLHLSNVSMRMNEVMKVLTIIATIFMPLGFIAGLYGMNFDGDLSRWNMPELRWRYGYLFALGAMGLTAIGLVFFFRSKGWLGGDTHEGNHGGEPENDPPSAGSK
;
A
#
# COMPACT_ATOMS: atom_id res chain seq x y z
N MET A 1 -40.04 27.47 -12.14
CA MET A 1 -39.74 26.59 -11.05
C MET A 1 -38.29 26.89 -10.64
N PHE A 2 -37.28 26.09 -10.62
CA PHE A 2 -35.95 26.49 -10.12
C PHE A 2 -35.01 27.13 -11.17
N GLY A 3 -35.36 27.19 -12.44
CA GLY A 3 -34.58 27.83 -13.51
C GLY A 3 -33.21 27.16 -13.80
N LEU A 4 -33.13 25.85 -13.53
CA LEU A 4 -31.86 25.09 -13.69
C LEU A 4 -31.48 24.99 -15.18
N HIS A 5 -30.21 25.16 -15.50
CA HIS A 5 -29.69 25.11 -16.85
C HIS A 5 -29.72 23.68 -17.41
N ALA A 6 -30.09 23.53 -18.69
CA ALA A 6 -30.29 22.23 -19.33
C ALA A 6 -28.98 21.37 -19.34
N LEU A 7 -27.82 21.98 -19.58
CA LEU A 7 -26.51 21.28 -19.54
C LEU A 7 -26.19 20.76 -18.14
N ALA A 8 -26.48 21.53 -17.09
CA ALA A 8 -26.26 21.08 -15.73
C ALA A 8 -27.18 19.89 -15.37
N LEU A 9 -28.42 19.88 -15.88
CA LEU A 9 -29.32 18.73 -15.69
C LEU A 9 -28.86 17.48 -16.46
N GLU A 10 -28.26 17.64 -17.63
CA GLU A 10 -27.65 16.56 -18.39
C GLU A 10 -26.47 15.92 -17.56
N ASP A 11 -25.65 16.76 -16.95
CA ASP A 11 -24.53 16.30 -16.12
C ASP A 11 -24.98 15.62 -14.83
N VAL A 12 -26.12 16.00 -14.27
CA VAL A 12 -26.74 15.28 -13.14
C VAL A 12 -27.09 13.83 -13.52
N VAL A 13 -27.60 13.61 -14.71
CA VAL A 13 -27.98 12.28 -15.20
C VAL A 13 -26.75 11.46 -15.64
N ASN A 14 -25.70 12.14 -16.09
CA ASN A 14 -24.46 11.50 -16.49
C ASN A 14 -23.55 11.23 -15.26
N LEU A 15 -23.63 10.03 -14.71
CA LEU A 15 -23.01 9.61 -13.47
C LEU A 15 -21.46 9.43 -13.53
N HIS A 16 -20.81 9.83 -14.64
CA HIS A 16 -19.36 9.69 -14.81
C HIS A 16 -18.61 11.03 -14.78
N GLN A 17 -19.25 12.08 -14.25
CA GLN A 17 -18.63 13.40 -14.16
C GLN A 17 -17.48 13.42 -13.17
N ARG A 18 -16.46 14.23 -13.48
CA ARG A 18 -15.43 14.61 -12.52
C ARG A 18 -15.97 15.70 -11.59
N PRO A 19 -15.49 15.80 -10.36
CA PRO A 19 -15.78 16.96 -9.54
C PRO A 19 -15.49 18.25 -10.31
N LYS A 20 -16.48 19.16 -10.33
CA LYS A 20 -16.39 20.44 -11.04
C LYS A 20 -17.28 21.48 -10.40
N PHE A 21 -16.95 22.74 -10.65
CA PHE A 21 -17.73 23.93 -10.29
C PHE A 21 -18.01 24.74 -11.54
N GLU A 22 -19.27 25.09 -11.77
CA GLU A 22 -19.72 25.90 -12.89
C GLU A 22 -20.68 26.97 -12.37
N ASP A 23 -20.38 28.23 -12.67
CA ASP A 23 -21.18 29.38 -12.33
C ASP A 23 -22.13 29.69 -13.50
N TYR A 24 -23.44 29.61 -13.25
CA TYR A 24 -24.50 29.99 -14.17
C TYR A 24 -25.18 31.33 -13.81
N GLY A 25 -24.45 32.21 -13.16
CA GLY A 25 -24.92 33.52 -12.70
C GLY A 25 -25.57 33.43 -11.32
N ASP A 26 -26.90 33.28 -11.25
CA ASP A 26 -27.61 33.18 -9.97
C ASP A 26 -27.55 31.78 -9.34
N ILE A 27 -27.02 30.79 -10.05
CA ILE A 27 -27.01 29.38 -9.65
C ILE A 27 -25.61 28.79 -9.86
N ASP A 28 -25.00 28.36 -8.78
CA ASP A 28 -23.78 27.56 -8.81
C ASP A 28 -24.13 26.09 -8.98
N PHE A 29 -23.48 25.42 -9.94
CA PHE A 29 -23.57 23.98 -10.14
C PHE A 29 -22.27 23.31 -9.74
N ILE A 30 -22.35 22.36 -8.82
CA ILE A 30 -21.19 21.65 -8.25
C ILE A 30 -21.43 20.15 -8.38
N VAL A 31 -20.42 19.44 -8.88
CA VAL A 31 -20.39 17.98 -8.88
C VAL A 31 -19.25 17.51 -7.99
N LEU A 32 -19.53 16.54 -7.13
CA LEU A 32 -18.57 15.92 -6.22
C LEU A 32 -18.67 14.41 -6.28
N ARG A 33 -17.69 13.75 -5.65
CA ARG A 33 -17.72 12.31 -5.41
C ARG A 33 -17.73 12.06 -3.89
N MET A 34 -18.68 11.28 -3.43
CA MET A 34 -18.79 10.84 -2.04
C MET A 34 -18.31 9.40 -1.93
N PRO A 35 -17.28 9.11 -1.15
CA PRO A 35 -16.79 7.73 -0.97
C PRO A 35 -17.68 6.96 -0.02
N SER A 36 -17.85 5.67 -0.31
CA SER A 36 -18.45 4.67 0.57
C SER A 36 -17.61 3.40 0.54
N LEU A 37 -17.39 2.78 1.69
CA LEU A 37 -16.61 1.56 1.83
C LEU A 37 -17.50 0.43 2.36
N SER A 38 -18.44 -0.07 1.50
CA SER A 38 -19.33 -1.15 1.93
C SER A 38 -19.87 -1.94 0.73
N PRO A 39 -19.42 -3.16 0.48
CA PRO A 39 -18.26 -3.90 0.98
C PRO A 39 -16.95 -3.55 0.27
N HIS A 40 -17.03 -2.78 -0.84
CA HIS A 40 -15.91 -2.30 -1.65
C HIS A 40 -15.97 -0.78 -1.75
N LEU A 41 -14.85 -0.17 -2.17
CA LEU A 41 -14.83 1.26 -2.47
C LEU A 41 -15.83 1.57 -3.59
N ASP A 42 -16.75 2.46 -3.30
CA ASP A 42 -17.65 3.08 -4.26
C ASP A 42 -17.53 4.60 -4.17
N LEU A 43 -17.69 5.28 -5.28
CA LEU A 43 -17.58 6.73 -5.39
C LEU A 43 -18.86 7.26 -6.05
N GLU A 44 -19.86 7.55 -5.22
CA GLU A 44 -21.16 8.06 -5.66
C GLU A 44 -21.05 9.51 -6.13
N GLN A 45 -21.77 9.86 -7.20
CA GLN A 45 -21.90 11.24 -7.64
C GLN A 45 -22.90 11.99 -6.79
N VAL A 46 -22.49 13.15 -6.26
CA VAL A 46 -23.36 14.12 -5.63
C VAL A 46 -23.35 15.38 -6.47
N SER A 47 -24.49 15.73 -7.05
CA SER A 47 -24.68 16.97 -7.80
C SER A 47 -25.41 17.98 -6.92
N MET A 48 -24.93 19.21 -6.89
CA MET A 48 -25.48 20.26 -6.04
C MET A 48 -25.73 21.53 -6.86
N PHE A 49 -26.93 22.12 -6.69
CA PHE A 49 -27.27 23.45 -7.14
C PHE A 49 -27.39 24.38 -5.95
N ALA A 50 -26.58 25.41 -5.91
CA ALA A 50 -26.57 26.39 -4.83
C ALA A 50 -26.96 27.77 -5.34
N THR A 51 -27.76 28.47 -4.55
CA THR A 51 -28.17 29.85 -4.74
C THR A 51 -28.11 30.57 -3.40
N ASP A 52 -28.33 31.87 -3.37
CA ASP A 52 -28.44 32.61 -2.11
C ASP A 52 -29.55 32.12 -1.18
N ARG A 53 -30.59 31.47 -1.73
CA ARG A 53 -31.83 31.14 -1.02
C ARG A 53 -32.00 29.67 -0.71
N PHE A 54 -31.44 28.79 -1.52
CA PHE A 54 -31.60 27.33 -1.38
C PHE A 54 -30.39 26.59 -1.92
N VAL A 55 -30.22 25.37 -1.41
CA VAL A 55 -29.28 24.37 -1.92
C VAL A 55 -30.07 23.10 -2.23
N ILE A 56 -29.91 22.56 -3.42
CA ILE A 56 -30.51 21.28 -3.84
C ILE A 56 -29.37 20.29 -4.06
N THR A 57 -29.40 19.15 -3.39
CA THR A 57 -28.50 18.02 -3.60
C THR A 57 -29.23 16.89 -4.31
N ILE A 58 -28.58 16.28 -5.30
CA ILE A 58 -29.10 15.14 -6.06
C ILE A 58 -28.04 14.05 -5.99
N GLN A 59 -28.45 12.84 -5.60
CA GLN A 59 -27.62 11.68 -5.35
C GLN A 59 -28.10 10.51 -6.21
N GLU A 60 -27.23 9.51 -6.41
CA GLU A 60 -27.56 8.32 -7.19
C GLU A 60 -28.37 7.31 -6.37
N ARG A 61 -28.11 7.24 -5.06
CA ARG A 61 -28.67 6.22 -4.16
C ARG A 61 -29.24 6.80 -2.89
N PRO A 62 -30.16 6.08 -2.23
CA PRO A 62 -30.60 6.44 -0.88
C PRO A 62 -29.46 6.27 0.14
N GLY A 63 -29.32 7.22 1.05
CA GLY A 63 -28.29 7.25 2.07
C GLY A 63 -27.21 8.28 1.76
N ASP A 64 -26.81 9.03 2.76
CA ASP A 64 -25.79 10.08 2.63
C ASP A 64 -25.08 10.37 3.95
N CYS A 65 -24.07 11.26 3.90
CA CYS A 65 -23.32 11.73 5.06
C CYS A 65 -23.92 12.97 5.74
N PHE A 66 -25.14 13.40 5.36
CA PHE A 66 -25.68 14.73 5.74
C PHE A 66 -26.54 14.73 6.99
N ASP A 67 -26.67 13.63 7.74
CA ASP A 67 -27.55 13.59 8.92
C ASP A 67 -27.10 14.58 9.98
N ALA A 68 -25.80 14.68 10.28
CA ALA A 68 -25.27 15.67 11.22
C ALA A 68 -25.54 17.11 10.73
N LEU A 69 -25.41 17.36 9.45
CA LEU A 69 -25.72 18.66 8.83
C LEU A 69 -27.21 18.99 8.93
N ARG A 70 -28.08 18.00 8.60
CA ARG A 70 -29.55 18.16 8.76
C ARG A 70 -29.94 18.49 10.19
N ASP A 71 -29.32 17.84 11.18
CA ASP A 71 -29.58 18.12 12.59
C ASP A 71 -29.08 19.51 13.01
N ARG A 72 -27.94 19.97 12.49
CA ARG A 72 -27.48 21.36 12.70
C ARG A 72 -28.49 22.36 12.13
N ILE A 73 -29.04 22.08 10.93
CA ILE A 73 -30.06 22.94 10.29
C ILE A 73 -31.34 22.93 11.11
N ARG A 74 -31.87 21.75 11.50
CA ARG A 74 -33.12 21.61 12.26
C ARG A 74 -33.07 22.28 13.64
N ASN A 75 -31.98 22.10 14.34
CA ASN A 75 -31.78 22.62 15.70
C ASN A 75 -31.28 24.07 15.71
N GLY A 76 -30.98 24.68 14.57
CA GLY A 76 -30.43 26.03 14.49
C GLY A 76 -29.09 26.21 15.19
N LYS A 77 -28.30 25.13 15.30
CA LYS A 77 -26.98 25.17 15.94
C LYS A 77 -25.95 25.87 15.04
N GLY A 78 -25.16 26.76 15.62
CA GLY A 78 -24.12 27.50 14.93
C GLY A 78 -24.67 28.61 14.02
N ARG A 79 -23.94 28.95 12.96
CA ARG A 79 -24.25 30.07 12.07
C ARG A 79 -25.05 29.69 10.81
N ILE A 80 -25.39 28.41 10.63
CA ILE A 80 -25.93 27.87 9.38
C ILE A 80 -27.25 28.52 8.92
N ARG A 81 -28.11 28.89 9.88
CA ARG A 81 -29.38 29.60 9.59
C ARG A 81 -29.24 31.13 9.45
N GLN A 82 -28.10 31.67 9.79
CA GLN A 82 -27.85 33.13 9.77
C GLN A 82 -27.06 33.55 8.53
N ARG A 83 -26.59 32.56 7.74
CA ARG A 83 -25.76 32.75 6.57
C ARG A 83 -26.52 32.48 5.28
N ARG A 84 -25.99 32.96 4.15
CA ARG A 84 -26.55 32.74 2.81
C ARG A 84 -26.35 31.30 2.34
N GLY A 85 -26.94 30.95 1.17
CA GLY A 85 -26.85 29.65 0.58
C GLY A 85 -25.42 29.17 0.27
N ALA A 86 -24.50 30.09 -0.04
CA ALA A 86 -23.09 29.79 -0.22
C ALA A 86 -22.45 29.09 1.00
N TYR A 87 -22.79 29.53 2.24
CA TYR A 87 -22.32 28.86 3.45
C TYR A 87 -22.94 27.45 3.61
N LEU A 88 -24.20 27.26 3.20
CA LEU A 88 -24.81 25.94 3.23
C LEU A 88 -24.16 25.03 2.19
N ALA A 89 -23.83 25.54 0.99
CA ALA A 89 -23.09 24.81 -0.04
C ALA A 89 -21.71 24.38 0.49
N TYR A 90 -20.97 25.29 1.13
CA TYR A 90 -19.73 24.94 1.84
C TYR A 90 -19.96 23.80 2.84
N ALA A 91 -20.99 23.88 3.70
CA ALA A 91 -21.23 22.88 4.72
C ALA A 91 -21.57 21.49 4.16
N VAL A 92 -22.17 21.42 2.95
CA VAL A 92 -22.38 20.16 2.22
C VAL A 92 -21.05 19.63 1.67
N LEU A 93 -20.22 20.49 1.09
CA LEU A 93 -18.88 20.15 0.61
C LEU A 93 -18.00 19.60 1.71
N ASP A 94 -17.97 20.30 2.85
CA ASP A 94 -17.19 19.94 4.04
C ASP A 94 -17.61 18.54 4.55
N ALA A 95 -18.92 18.30 4.66
CA ALA A 95 -19.44 16.99 5.07
C ALA A 95 -19.03 15.87 4.11
N ILE A 96 -18.95 16.13 2.80
CA ILE A 96 -18.46 15.13 1.83
C ILE A 96 -16.95 14.92 1.97
N VAL A 97 -16.17 16.00 2.12
CA VAL A 97 -14.70 15.92 2.29
C VAL A 97 -14.35 15.13 3.56
N GLU A 98 -15.08 15.34 4.64
CA GLU A 98 -14.90 14.61 5.89
C GLU A 98 -15.09 13.09 5.73
N THR A 99 -15.92 12.62 4.78
CA THR A 99 -16.11 11.18 4.55
C THR A 99 -14.90 10.48 3.96
N PHE A 100 -13.97 11.22 3.35
CA PHE A 100 -12.74 10.62 2.81
C PHE A 100 -11.76 10.18 3.91
N TYR A 101 -11.73 10.86 5.07
CA TYR A 101 -10.78 10.55 6.13
C TYR A 101 -10.86 9.09 6.62
N PRO A 102 -12.03 8.60 7.08
CA PRO A 102 -12.14 7.21 7.55
C PRO A 102 -11.87 6.19 6.43
N VAL A 103 -12.15 6.55 5.19
CA VAL A 103 -11.83 5.67 4.04
C VAL A 103 -10.33 5.62 3.81
N VAL A 104 -9.62 6.74 3.80
CA VAL A 104 -8.16 6.79 3.64
C VAL A 104 -7.46 6.08 4.80
N GLU A 105 -7.91 6.28 6.04
CA GLU A 105 -7.41 5.61 7.23
C GLU A 105 -7.52 4.08 7.11
N SER A 106 -8.68 3.57 6.66
CA SER A 106 -8.86 2.12 6.45
C SER A 106 -7.89 1.51 5.43
N TYR A 107 -7.45 2.28 4.44
CA TYR A 107 -6.41 1.85 3.49
C TYR A 107 -5.02 1.89 4.10
N THR A 108 -4.75 2.82 5.01
CA THR A 108 -3.50 2.86 5.79
C THR A 108 -3.38 1.59 6.65
N ASP A 109 -4.42 1.29 7.45
CA ASP A 109 -4.48 0.09 8.29
C ASP A 109 -4.29 -1.20 7.48
N ARG A 110 -4.93 -1.26 6.31
CA ARG A 110 -4.82 -2.42 5.41
C ARG A 110 -3.40 -2.58 4.85
N LEU A 111 -2.71 -1.49 4.54
CA LEU A 111 -1.32 -1.53 4.07
C LEU A 111 -0.37 -1.97 5.18
N GLU A 112 -0.58 -1.54 6.43
CA GLU A 112 0.19 -1.98 7.60
C GLU A 112 0.00 -3.49 7.87
N GLU A 113 -1.23 -4.00 7.70
CA GLU A 113 -1.50 -5.44 7.79
C GLU A 113 -0.75 -6.21 6.70
N ILE A 114 -0.79 -5.74 5.45
CA ILE A 114 -0.04 -6.33 4.33
C ILE A 114 1.46 -6.29 4.61
N GLU A 115 2.01 -5.20 5.14
CA GLU A 115 3.41 -5.07 5.52
C GLU A 115 3.82 -6.15 6.52
N SER A 116 3.04 -6.32 7.58
CA SER A 116 3.27 -7.32 8.61
C SER A 116 3.32 -8.74 8.03
N ARG A 117 2.45 -9.05 7.08
CA ARG A 117 2.42 -10.35 6.38
C ARG A 117 3.62 -10.53 5.45
N VAL A 118 4.03 -9.50 4.73
CA VAL A 118 5.23 -9.53 3.87
C VAL A 118 6.48 -9.77 4.70
N LEU A 119 6.63 -9.09 5.84
CA LEU A 119 7.75 -9.26 6.77
C LEU A 119 7.76 -10.66 7.41
N ALA A 120 6.59 -11.22 7.71
CA ALA A 120 6.44 -12.59 8.21
C ALA A 120 6.61 -13.66 7.11
N ASN A 121 6.95 -13.27 5.88
CA ASN A 121 7.08 -14.17 4.73
C ASN A 121 5.80 -14.95 4.36
N GLN A 122 4.63 -14.46 4.75
CA GLN A 122 3.33 -14.97 4.32
C GLN A 122 2.99 -14.37 2.96
N THR A 123 3.22 -15.12 1.89
CA THR A 123 3.19 -14.57 0.52
C THR A 123 1.91 -14.87 -0.25
N GLU A 124 0.97 -15.61 0.35
CA GLU A 124 -0.31 -15.94 -0.31
C GLU A 124 -1.14 -14.67 -0.52
N ASP A 125 -1.57 -14.44 -1.74
CA ASP A 125 -2.45 -13.36 -2.21
C ASP A 125 -1.98 -11.90 -2.01
N VAL A 126 -0.81 -11.67 -1.40
CA VAL A 126 -0.30 -10.32 -1.12
C VAL A 126 -0.22 -9.43 -2.37
N VAL A 127 0.21 -9.98 -3.49
CA VAL A 127 0.33 -9.22 -4.76
C VAL A 127 -1.04 -8.74 -5.25
N ALA A 128 -2.05 -9.60 -5.19
CA ALA A 128 -3.40 -9.24 -5.61
C ALA A 128 -4.01 -8.16 -4.69
N GLU A 129 -3.77 -8.26 -3.38
CA GLU A 129 -4.22 -7.26 -2.41
C GLU A 129 -3.55 -5.91 -2.62
N ILE A 130 -2.22 -5.86 -2.81
CA ILE A 130 -1.50 -4.61 -3.13
C ILE A 130 -2.05 -3.98 -4.42
N HIS A 131 -2.33 -4.78 -5.44
CA HIS A 131 -2.90 -4.28 -6.68
C HIS A 131 -4.31 -3.71 -6.49
N ALA A 132 -5.16 -4.35 -5.67
CA ALA A 132 -6.50 -3.86 -5.35
C ALA A 132 -6.42 -2.52 -4.60
N VAL A 133 -5.60 -2.43 -3.55
CA VAL A 133 -5.36 -1.18 -2.81
C VAL A 133 -4.86 -0.07 -3.74
N ARG A 134 -3.87 -0.34 -4.58
CA ARG A 134 -3.36 0.65 -5.56
C ARG A 134 -4.42 1.10 -6.57
N HIS A 135 -5.34 0.24 -6.95
CA HIS A 135 -6.46 0.59 -7.80
C HIS A 135 -7.39 1.58 -7.10
N ASP A 136 -7.76 1.30 -5.86
CA ASP A 136 -8.70 2.08 -5.07
C ASP A 136 -8.10 3.44 -4.67
N LEU A 137 -6.83 3.49 -4.25
CA LEU A 137 -6.11 4.75 -3.99
C LEU A 137 -6.06 5.66 -5.23
N ARG A 138 -5.95 5.08 -6.44
CA ARG A 138 -6.04 5.86 -7.69
C ARG A 138 -7.46 6.40 -7.93
N ALA A 139 -8.48 5.66 -7.55
CA ALA A 139 -9.86 6.11 -7.67
C ALA A 139 -10.15 7.26 -6.69
N LEU A 140 -9.74 7.12 -5.42
CA LEU A 140 -9.83 8.17 -4.41
C LEU A 140 -9.11 9.46 -4.85
N ARG A 141 -7.88 9.33 -5.34
CA ARG A 141 -7.12 10.48 -5.83
C ARG A 141 -7.83 11.20 -7.00
N ARG A 142 -8.47 10.45 -7.90
CA ARG A 142 -9.26 11.02 -9.01
C ARG A 142 -10.52 11.74 -8.53
N ALA A 143 -11.00 11.46 -7.33
CA ALA A 143 -12.10 12.17 -6.70
C ALA A 143 -11.61 13.41 -5.94
N VAL A 144 -10.58 13.27 -5.10
CA VAL A 144 -10.07 14.33 -4.20
C VAL A 144 -9.36 15.44 -4.97
N ALA A 145 -8.52 15.12 -5.96
CA ALA A 145 -7.73 16.12 -6.67
C ALA A 145 -8.57 17.19 -7.39
N PRO A 146 -9.64 16.84 -8.15
CA PRO A 146 -10.52 17.86 -8.72
C PRO A 146 -11.37 18.58 -7.67
N THR A 147 -11.74 17.92 -6.56
CA THR A 147 -12.48 18.57 -5.46
C THR A 147 -11.69 19.73 -4.86
N ARG A 148 -10.38 19.61 -4.75
CA ARG A 148 -9.49 20.71 -4.36
C ARG A 148 -9.62 21.91 -5.31
N GLU A 149 -9.71 21.67 -6.61
CA GLU A 149 -9.87 22.74 -7.63
C GLU A 149 -11.26 23.40 -7.55
N VAL A 150 -12.30 22.61 -7.28
CA VAL A 150 -13.66 23.08 -7.02
C VAL A 150 -13.65 24.06 -5.84
N LEU A 151 -13.10 23.67 -4.70
CA LEU A 151 -13.01 24.51 -3.49
C LEU A 151 -12.23 25.79 -3.74
N ALA A 152 -11.09 25.71 -4.44
CA ALA A 152 -10.29 26.87 -4.80
C ALA A 152 -11.06 27.84 -5.74
N SER A 153 -11.86 27.32 -6.65
CA SER A 153 -12.69 28.12 -7.57
C SER A 153 -13.83 28.81 -6.85
N MET A 154 -14.55 28.07 -6.00
CA MET A 154 -15.62 28.62 -5.15
C MET A 154 -15.09 29.70 -4.19
N ALA A 155 -13.92 29.47 -3.55
CA ALA A 155 -13.31 30.45 -2.67
C ALA A 155 -12.95 31.74 -3.40
N ARG A 156 -12.50 31.65 -4.66
CA ARG A 156 -12.24 32.86 -5.49
C ARG A 156 -13.52 33.58 -5.88
N ALA A 157 -14.58 32.85 -6.22
CA ALA A 157 -15.88 33.42 -6.56
C ALA A 157 -16.48 34.16 -5.34
N ASP A 158 -16.49 33.49 -4.17
CA ASP A 158 -17.01 34.06 -2.91
C ASP A 158 -16.21 35.27 -2.43
N ALA A 159 -14.89 35.27 -2.61
CA ALA A 159 -14.02 36.41 -2.24
C ALA A 159 -14.30 37.68 -3.04
N SER A 160 -15.01 37.57 -4.16
CA SER A 160 -15.45 38.72 -4.97
C SER A 160 -16.72 39.38 -4.40
N ASP A 161 -17.46 38.73 -3.50
CA ASP A 161 -18.62 39.31 -2.80
C ASP A 161 -18.20 39.94 -1.48
N PRO A 162 -18.23 41.30 -1.35
CA PRO A 162 -17.87 41.99 -0.11
C PRO A 162 -18.76 41.65 1.10
N GLN A 163 -19.90 41.02 0.86
CA GLN A 163 -20.88 40.66 1.92
C GLN A 163 -20.77 39.20 2.36
N SER A 164 -19.87 38.42 1.74
CA SER A 164 -19.61 37.03 2.09
C SER A 164 -18.25 36.90 2.79
N ASP A 165 -18.19 35.99 3.76
CA ASP A 165 -16.95 35.53 4.40
C ASP A 165 -16.82 33.99 4.27
N THR A 166 -17.58 33.36 3.38
CA THR A 166 -17.61 31.91 3.17
C THR A 166 -16.28 31.43 2.59
N HIS A 167 -15.54 32.28 1.84
CA HIS A 167 -14.21 31.97 1.32
C HIS A 167 -13.20 31.55 2.40
N ILE A 168 -13.36 32.02 3.66
CA ILE A 168 -12.50 31.60 4.77
C ILE A 168 -12.71 30.11 5.08
N PHE A 169 -13.94 29.68 5.12
CA PHE A 169 -14.33 28.28 5.39
C PHE A 169 -14.00 27.37 4.20
N LEU A 170 -14.21 27.86 2.98
CA LEU A 170 -13.82 27.15 1.76
C LEU A 170 -12.29 26.92 1.69
N ARG A 171 -11.49 27.86 2.19
CA ARG A 171 -10.03 27.70 2.31
C ARG A 171 -9.67 26.61 3.30
N ASP A 172 -10.32 26.59 4.46
CA ASP A 172 -10.12 25.55 5.47
C ASP A 172 -10.44 24.16 4.91
N CYS A 173 -11.61 24.01 4.26
CA CYS A 173 -11.97 22.76 3.57
C CYS A 173 -10.99 22.40 2.42
N HIS A 174 -10.46 23.42 1.71
CA HIS A 174 -9.40 23.21 0.71
C HIS A 174 -8.12 22.63 1.36
N ASP A 175 -7.71 23.14 2.52
CA ASP A 175 -6.53 22.65 3.24
C ASP A 175 -6.74 21.20 3.71
N HIS A 176 -7.96 20.82 4.10
CA HIS A 176 -8.32 19.41 4.35
C HIS A 176 -8.12 18.53 3.10
N THR A 177 -8.50 19.01 1.92
CA THR A 177 -8.26 18.23 0.68
C THR A 177 -6.78 18.10 0.33
N VAL A 178 -5.95 19.08 0.69
CA VAL A 178 -4.48 18.99 0.56
C VAL A 178 -3.94 17.89 1.46
N GLN A 179 -4.34 17.85 2.74
CA GLN A 179 -3.94 16.80 3.68
C GLN A 179 -4.37 15.40 3.21
N LEU A 180 -5.60 15.27 2.70
CA LEU A 180 -6.07 14.00 2.11
C LEU A 180 -5.22 13.58 0.92
N MET A 181 -4.81 14.53 0.06
CA MET A 181 -3.93 14.24 -1.07
C MET A 181 -2.55 13.74 -0.64
N GLU A 182 -1.98 14.35 0.40
CA GLU A 182 -0.69 13.93 0.97
C GLU A 182 -0.79 12.52 1.57
N ALA A 183 -1.85 12.22 2.32
CA ALA A 183 -2.10 10.89 2.86
C ALA A 183 -2.28 9.83 1.76
N LEU A 184 -3.03 10.15 0.69
CA LEU A 184 -3.20 9.26 -0.47
C LEU A 184 -1.88 9.01 -1.21
N ASP A 185 -1.04 10.03 -1.38
CA ASP A 185 0.26 9.88 -2.04
C ASP A 185 1.22 9.06 -1.15
N THR A 186 1.23 9.24 0.16
CA THR A 186 1.98 8.42 1.13
C THR A 186 1.55 6.95 1.06
N ASN A 187 0.25 6.67 1.08
CA ASN A 187 -0.28 5.30 0.97
C ASN A 187 0.10 4.64 -0.37
N ARG A 188 0.15 5.41 -1.46
CA ARG A 188 0.60 4.90 -2.77
C ARG A 188 2.08 4.54 -2.79
N GLU A 189 2.92 5.36 -2.14
CA GLU A 189 4.35 5.08 -2.00
C GLU A 189 4.58 3.85 -1.13
N LEU A 190 3.86 3.72 -0.01
CA LEU A 190 3.90 2.54 0.84
C LEU A 190 3.51 1.28 0.05
N ALA A 191 2.38 1.30 -0.66
CA ALA A 191 1.94 0.18 -1.50
C ALA A 191 2.96 -0.19 -2.59
N SER A 192 3.75 0.77 -3.08
CA SER A 192 4.83 0.52 -4.05
C SER A 192 6.03 -0.16 -3.38
N SER A 193 6.44 0.35 -2.22
CA SER A 193 7.55 -0.19 -1.43
C SER A 193 7.28 -1.61 -0.95
N LEU A 194 6.03 -1.92 -0.59
CA LEU A 194 5.61 -3.28 -0.21
C LEU A 194 5.73 -4.27 -1.37
N MET A 195 5.44 -3.85 -2.61
CA MET A 195 5.64 -4.68 -3.79
C MET A 195 7.14 -4.98 -4.01
N ASP A 196 7.99 -3.96 -3.87
CA ASP A 196 9.44 -4.13 -4.03
C ASP A 196 10.03 -5.03 -2.94
N LEU A 197 9.57 -4.87 -1.70
CA LEU A 197 9.94 -5.74 -0.57
C LEU A 197 9.51 -7.19 -0.82
N HIS A 198 8.28 -7.41 -1.30
CA HIS A 198 7.80 -8.75 -1.65
C HIS A 198 8.66 -9.41 -2.73
N LEU A 199 8.99 -8.69 -3.81
CA LEU A 199 9.86 -9.21 -4.88
C LEU A 199 11.26 -9.52 -4.37
N SER A 200 11.80 -8.71 -3.46
CA SER A 200 13.08 -8.97 -2.79
C SER A 200 13.04 -10.27 -1.99
N ASN A 201 11.97 -10.49 -1.20
CA ASN A 201 11.78 -11.71 -0.42
C ASN A 201 11.69 -12.96 -1.30
N VAL A 202 10.96 -12.87 -2.42
CA VAL A 202 10.88 -13.96 -3.41
C VAL A 202 12.27 -14.26 -4.00
N SER A 203 13.04 -13.22 -4.34
CA SER A 203 14.40 -13.37 -4.86
C SER A 203 15.34 -14.01 -3.84
N MET A 204 15.26 -13.60 -2.57
CA MET A 204 16.04 -14.21 -1.48
C MET A 204 15.74 -15.70 -1.32
N ARG A 205 14.46 -16.09 -1.32
CA ARG A 205 14.05 -17.51 -1.28
C ARG A 205 14.57 -18.31 -2.46
N MET A 206 14.49 -17.74 -3.67
CA MET A 206 15.02 -18.40 -4.85
C MET A 206 16.55 -18.63 -4.72
N ASN A 207 17.28 -17.65 -4.20
CA ASN A 207 18.70 -17.77 -3.94
C ASN A 207 19.01 -18.85 -2.88
N GLU A 208 18.17 -19.00 -1.83
CA GLU A 208 18.30 -20.07 -0.85
C GLU A 208 18.12 -21.47 -1.49
N VAL A 209 17.08 -21.64 -2.29
CA VAL A 209 16.84 -22.90 -3.01
C VAL A 209 18.01 -23.22 -3.95
N MET A 210 18.48 -22.21 -4.73
CA MET A 210 19.63 -22.38 -5.60
C MET A 210 20.90 -22.73 -4.83
N LYS A 211 21.13 -22.13 -3.66
CA LYS A 211 22.23 -22.45 -2.75
C LYS A 211 22.21 -23.91 -2.31
N VAL A 212 21.05 -24.39 -1.84
CA VAL A 212 20.87 -25.80 -1.45
C VAL A 212 21.12 -26.74 -2.61
N LEU A 213 20.54 -26.47 -3.78
CA LEU A 213 20.72 -27.28 -4.97
C LEU A 213 22.20 -27.31 -5.41
N THR A 214 22.88 -26.17 -5.36
CA THR A 214 24.31 -26.06 -5.69
C THR A 214 25.19 -26.88 -4.73
N ILE A 215 24.91 -26.82 -3.41
CA ILE A 215 25.63 -27.60 -2.41
C ILE A 215 25.48 -29.10 -2.71
N ILE A 216 24.24 -29.57 -2.92
CA ILE A 216 23.96 -30.97 -3.21
C ILE A 216 24.71 -31.39 -4.51
N ALA A 217 24.54 -30.64 -5.59
CA ALA A 217 25.19 -30.98 -6.87
C ALA A 217 26.71 -31.01 -6.76
N THR A 218 27.31 -30.01 -6.11
CA THR A 218 28.78 -29.89 -5.97
C THR A 218 29.38 -31.01 -5.11
N ILE A 219 28.64 -31.53 -4.12
CA ILE A 219 29.09 -32.66 -3.31
C ILE A 219 28.93 -33.98 -4.10
N PHE A 220 27.78 -34.22 -4.70
CA PHE A 220 27.48 -35.52 -5.31
C PHE A 220 28.14 -35.72 -6.68
N MET A 221 28.40 -34.65 -7.45
CA MET A 221 29.00 -34.78 -8.77
C MET A 221 30.41 -35.39 -8.74
N PRO A 222 31.37 -34.95 -7.90
CA PRO A 222 32.68 -35.62 -7.80
C PRO A 222 32.56 -37.04 -7.24
N LEU A 223 31.69 -37.29 -6.28
CA LEU A 223 31.44 -38.63 -5.72
C LEU A 223 30.91 -39.58 -6.79
N GLY A 224 29.93 -39.11 -7.59
CA GLY A 224 29.38 -39.87 -8.73
C GLY A 224 30.45 -40.15 -9.80
N PHE A 225 31.35 -39.18 -10.06
CA PHE A 225 32.48 -39.39 -11.00
C PHE A 225 33.45 -40.45 -10.48
N ILE A 226 33.86 -40.40 -9.21
CA ILE A 226 34.72 -41.41 -8.59
C ILE A 226 34.07 -42.79 -8.65
N ALA A 227 32.81 -42.89 -8.19
CA ALA A 227 32.07 -44.15 -8.20
C ALA A 227 31.89 -44.70 -9.62
N GLY A 228 31.61 -43.84 -10.63
CA GLY A 228 31.52 -44.21 -12.03
C GLY A 228 32.84 -44.71 -12.62
N LEU A 229 33.95 -44.03 -12.26
CA LEU A 229 35.29 -44.44 -12.72
C LEU A 229 35.66 -45.83 -12.15
N TYR A 230 35.43 -46.07 -10.88
CA TYR A 230 35.71 -47.39 -10.27
C TYR A 230 34.64 -48.45 -10.61
N GLY A 231 33.50 -48.04 -11.17
CA GLY A 231 32.46 -48.93 -11.73
C GLY A 231 32.78 -49.44 -13.13
N MET A 232 33.82 -48.94 -13.81
CA MET A 232 34.22 -49.36 -15.16
C MET A 232 34.91 -50.73 -15.11
N ASN A 233 34.51 -51.66 -16.00
CA ASN A 233 35.05 -53.01 -16.07
C ASN A 233 36.14 -53.07 -17.14
N PHE A 234 37.33 -52.53 -16.86
CA PHE A 234 38.51 -52.72 -17.69
C PHE A 234 39.24 -54.02 -17.35
N ASP A 235 39.59 -54.82 -18.35
CA ASP A 235 40.34 -56.04 -18.16
C ASP A 235 41.81 -55.73 -17.80
N GLY A 236 42.16 -56.00 -16.56
CA GLY A 236 43.49 -55.75 -16.00
C GLY A 236 44.59 -56.73 -16.53
N ASP A 237 44.22 -57.81 -17.24
CA ASP A 237 45.20 -58.75 -17.81
C ASP A 237 45.77 -58.23 -19.14
N LEU A 238 45.07 -57.29 -19.79
CA LEU A 238 45.50 -56.72 -21.07
C LEU A 238 46.57 -55.60 -20.90
N SER A 239 46.62 -54.89 -19.77
CA SER A 239 47.58 -53.83 -19.50
C SER A 239 47.77 -53.57 -18.01
N ARG A 240 49.05 -53.32 -17.60
CA ARG A 240 49.35 -52.88 -16.22
C ARG A 240 48.75 -51.52 -15.83
N TRP A 241 48.29 -50.77 -16.81
CA TRP A 241 47.66 -49.45 -16.60
C TRP A 241 46.13 -49.49 -16.43
N ASN A 242 45.56 -50.67 -16.61
CA ASN A 242 44.10 -50.86 -16.46
C ASN A 242 43.76 -51.02 -14.97
N MET A 243 43.46 -49.94 -14.30
CA MET A 243 42.99 -49.86 -12.92
C MET A 243 43.73 -50.76 -11.95
N PRO A 244 45.02 -50.52 -11.67
CA PRO A 244 45.83 -51.39 -10.82
C PRO A 244 45.29 -51.46 -9.35
N GLU A 245 44.52 -50.45 -8.93
CA GLU A 245 43.88 -50.36 -7.61
C GLU A 245 42.81 -51.43 -7.41
N LEU A 246 42.15 -51.94 -8.47
CA LEU A 246 41.13 -53.02 -8.34
C LEU A 246 41.77 -54.36 -7.92
N ARG A 247 43.05 -54.61 -8.18
CA ARG A 247 43.80 -55.79 -7.74
C ARG A 247 44.44 -55.66 -6.38
N TRP A 248 44.39 -54.40 -5.79
CA TRP A 248 44.93 -54.15 -4.49
C TRP A 248 43.94 -54.55 -3.38
N ARG A 249 44.43 -55.28 -2.35
CA ARG A 249 43.60 -55.77 -1.23
C ARG A 249 42.82 -54.66 -0.53
N TYR A 250 43.33 -53.44 -0.52
CA TYR A 250 42.74 -52.26 0.12
C TYR A 250 42.16 -51.26 -0.89
N GLY A 251 42.06 -51.58 -2.17
CA GLY A 251 41.60 -50.66 -3.22
C GLY A 251 40.19 -50.13 -2.98
N TYR A 252 39.28 -50.98 -2.50
CA TYR A 252 37.92 -50.54 -2.12
C TYR A 252 37.92 -49.52 -0.98
N LEU A 253 38.72 -49.78 0.08
CA LEU A 253 38.86 -48.84 1.21
C LEU A 253 39.52 -47.53 0.78
N PHE A 254 40.44 -47.56 -0.18
CA PHE A 254 41.09 -46.40 -0.75
C PHE A 254 40.06 -45.54 -1.54
N ALA A 255 39.23 -46.15 -2.39
CA ALA A 255 38.20 -45.44 -3.11
C ALA A 255 37.17 -44.80 -2.18
N LEU A 256 36.67 -45.52 -1.16
CA LEU A 256 35.79 -44.97 -0.13
C LEU A 256 36.45 -43.85 0.67
N GLY A 257 37.73 -44.00 1.02
CA GLY A 257 38.52 -42.96 1.70
C GLY A 257 38.65 -41.66 0.87
N ALA A 258 38.95 -41.82 -0.43
CA ALA A 258 39.00 -40.67 -1.37
C ALA A 258 37.63 -39.96 -1.51
N MET A 259 36.55 -40.73 -1.63
CA MET A 259 35.18 -40.18 -1.66
C MET A 259 34.85 -39.45 -0.34
N GLY A 260 35.17 -40.07 0.82
CA GLY A 260 34.92 -39.49 2.13
C GLY A 260 35.72 -38.19 2.34
N LEU A 261 37.01 -38.19 1.95
CA LEU A 261 37.87 -36.99 2.04
C LEU A 261 37.36 -35.86 1.16
N THR A 262 36.91 -36.18 -0.08
CA THR A 262 36.29 -35.20 -1.00
C THR A 262 35.01 -34.63 -0.39
N ALA A 263 34.11 -35.47 0.13
CA ALA A 263 32.86 -35.04 0.77
C ALA A 263 33.13 -34.14 1.97
N ILE A 264 34.01 -34.55 2.88
CA ILE A 264 34.37 -33.79 4.09
C ILE A 264 35.03 -32.46 3.72
N GLY A 265 35.92 -32.46 2.73
CA GLY A 265 36.57 -31.24 2.24
C GLY A 265 35.61 -30.24 1.69
N LEU A 266 34.62 -30.70 0.88
CA LEU A 266 33.57 -29.84 0.32
C LEU A 266 32.59 -29.32 1.40
N VAL A 267 32.19 -30.17 2.37
CA VAL A 267 31.37 -29.74 3.50
C VAL A 267 32.11 -28.68 4.32
N PHE A 268 33.41 -28.89 4.62
CA PHE A 268 34.21 -27.89 5.31
C PHE A 268 34.33 -26.58 4.51
N PHE A 269 34.53 -26.66 3.20
CA PHE A 269 34.60 -25.50 2.32
C PHE A 269 33.27 -24.69 2.36
N PHE A 270 32.11 -25.36 2.23
CA PHE A 270 30.83 -24.68 2.32
C PHE A 270 30.55 -24.09 3.68
N ARG A 271 31.01 -24.79 4.77
CA ARG A 271 30.89 -24.26 6.11
C ARG A 271 31.77 -23.03 6.32
N SER A 272 33.03 -23.02 5.81
CA SER A 272 33.92 -21.86 5.89
C SER A 272 33.43 -20.65 5.09
N LYS A 273 32.61 -20.87 4.06
CA LYS A 273 31.93 -19.82 3.28
C LYS A 273 30.59 -19.37 3.88
N GLY A 274 30.18 -19.91 5.03
CA GLY A 274 28.91 -19.59 5.67
C GLY A 274 27.69 -20.13 4.93
N TRP A 275 27.87 -21.11 4.01
CA TRP A 275 26.77 -21.70 3.25
C TRP A 275 26.06 -22.82 4.01
N LEU A 276 26.74 -23.46 4.94
CA LEU A 276 26.25 -24.47 5.86
C LEU A 276 26.40 -23.93 7.30
N GLY A 277 25.38 -23.29 7.79
CA GLY A 277 25.28 -22.70 9.10
C GLY A 277 24.29 -21.52 8.97
N GLY A 278 23.06 -21.68 9.43
CA GLY A 278 22.14 -20.57 9.55
C GLY A 278 22.77 -19.54 10.47
N ASP A 279 23.00 -18.33 9.99
CA ASP A 279 23.20 -17.18 10.86
C ASP A 279 21.90 -16.99 11.63
N THR A 280 21.80 -17.59 12.81
CA THR A 280 20.95 -17.09 13.86
C THR A 280 21.53 -15.73 14.24
N HIS A 281 21.17 -14.68 13.51
CA HIS A 281 21.20 -13.34 14.04
C HIS A 281 20.11 -13.28 15.13
N GLU A 282 20.38 -13.89 16.26
CA GLU A 282 19.83 -13.43 17.51
C GLU A 282 20.32 -11.99 17.67
N GLY A 283 19.39 -11.04 17.45
CA GLY A 283 19.59 -9.65 17.77
C GLY A 283 19.94 -9.54 19.26
N ASN A 284 21.21 -9.42 19.53
CA ASN A 284 21.70 -8.97 20.83
C ASN A 284 21.29 -7.50 20.98
N HIS A 285 20.06 -7.26 21.41
CA HIS A 285 19.70 -6.02 22.06
C HIS A 285 20.45 -5.99 23.38
N GLY A 286 21.69 -5.52 23.33
CA GLY A 286 22.46 -5.13 24.49
C GLY A 286 21.63 -4.10 25.26
N GLY A 287 21.18 -4.49 26.46
CA GLY A 287 20.56 -3.56 27.40
C GLY A 287 21.53 -2.43 27.69
N GLU A 288 21.13 -1.23 27.34
CA GLU A 288 21.71 -0.02 27.91
C GLU A 288 21.46 -0.04 29.42
N PRO A 289 22.47 0.23 30.24
CA PRO A 289 22.26 0.37 31.66
C PRO A 289 21.43 1.63 31.93
N GLU A 290 20.29 1.43 32.54
CA GLU A 290 19.40 2.44 33.11
C GLU A 290 20.22 3.34 34.04
N ASN A 291 20.55 4.55 33.62
CA ASN A 291 21.16 5.60 34.44
C ASN A 291 20.07 6.21 35.32
N ASP A 292 20.01 5.75 36.57
CA ASP A 292 19.29 6.41 37.64
C ASP A 292 19.81 7.85 37.83
N PRO A 293 18.96 8.88 37.86
CA PRO A 293 19.39 10.23 38.23
C PRO A 293 19.64 10.33 39.74
N PRO A 294 20.67 11.05 40.19
CA PRO A 294 21.00 11.16 41.61
C PRO A 294 19.92 11.95 42.34
N SER A 295 19.45 11.37 43.43
CA SER A 295 18.57 11.99 44.42
C SER A 295 19.21 13.29 44.98
N ALA A 296 18.60 14.42 44.67
CA ALA A 296 18.94 15.68 45.32
C ALA A 296 18.38 15.69 46.75
N GLY A 297 19.28 15.59 47.73
CA GLY A 297 19.01 15.72 49.11
C GLY A 297 18.60 17.14 49.52
N SER A 298 17.76 17.15 50.50
CA SER A 298 17.24 18.29 51.27
C SER A 298 18.33 19.24 51.75
N LYS A 299 18.08 20.52 51.56
CA LYS A 299 18.18 21.54 52.63
C LYS A 299 17.26 22.70 52.29
#